data_96040a12695cb454b4068b8b5105af95
#
_entry.id   96040a12695cb454b4068b8b5105af95
#
_cell.length_a   1.000
_cell.length_b   1.000
_cell.length_c   1.000
_cell.angle_alpha   90.00
_cell.angle_beta   90.00
_cell.angle_gamma   90.00
#
_symmetry.space_group_name_H-M   'P 1'
#
loop_
_entity.id
_entity.type
_entity.pdbx_description
1 polymer ?
#
loop_
_entity_poly.entity_id
_entity_poly.type
_entity_poly.pdbx_seq_one_letter_code
_entity_poly.pdbx_strand_id
1 'polypeptide(L)'
;MITYIKINGFKSFQNFEMEFSPLTVIAGVNASGKSNLFDALLLLSRLSDNDLRTAFGEQRGNPLELFSQYGPNEYADEMEFIVEMLVNRQVKDKWGGKAELNHTRLRYKLIINRKQNDIGLEDLYVKHESLEKINQDDPWVKKYIPNKARILTKALRSGGSRDPFIGTKVEGDTLAITIRQDGKAGRKATPANAISQTVLGGINSVDFPHAFGAKEEMKAWQFLKLNPEDLRTPTKQEPGIRDVITPSGKNLAAALFRIKQMDPYSLVEISRKLNSFLPEFIEVNVYDDTADRQFIIKLKGDDGQEFSSRVL
;
A
#
# COMPACT_ATOMS: atom_id res chain seq x y z
N MET A 1 -3.84 -4.49 -5.87
CA MET A 1 -3.11 -3.69 -6.88
C MET A 1 -3.90 -2.41 -7.15
N ILE A 2 -3.23 -1.23 -7.02
CA ILE A 2 -3.82 0.06 -7.40
C ILE A 2 -4.03 0.13 -8.92
N THR A 3 -5.13 0.74 -9.36
CA THR A 3 -5.51 0.86 -10.77
C THR A 3 -5.81 2.30 -11.21
N TYR A 4 -6.16 3.16 -10.26
CA TYR A 4 -6.39 4.59 -10.48
C TYR A 4 -6.21 5.35 -9.19
N ILE A 5 -5.75 6.59 -9.30
CA ILE A 5 -5.71 7.55 -8.22
C ILE A 5 -6.13 8.94 -8.69
N LYS A 6 -6.92 9.61 -7.85
CA LYS A 6 -7.16 11.05 -7.92
C LYS A 6 -6.72 11.69 -6.62
N ILE A 7 -6.01 12.81 -6.72
CA ILE A 7 -5.47 13.55 -5.58
C ILE A 7 -5.78 15.02 -5.76
N ASN A 8 -6.31 15.64 -4.73
CA ASN A 8 -6.50 17.08 -4.68
C ASN A 8 -6.11 17.61 -3.29
N GLY A 9 -5.49 18.77 -3.23
CA GLY A 9 -5.13 19.43 -1.97
C GLY A 9 -3.94 18.82 -1.23
N PHE A 10 -3.16 17.92 -1.85
CA PHE A 10 -1.97 17.30 -1.24
C PHE A 10 -0.68 17.74 -1.95
N LYS A 11 0.24 18.39 -1.22
CA LYS A 11 1.53 18.91 -1.73
C LYS A 11 1.33 19.70 -3.03
N SER A 12 1.90 19.23 -4.15
CA SER A 12 1.77 19.88 -5.46
C SER A 12 0.52 19.46 -6.24
N PHE A 13 -0.32 18.58 -5.72
CA PHE A 13 -1.43 18.05 -6.48
C PHE A 13 -2.71 18.86 -6.33
N GLN A 14 -3.18 19.37 -7.47
CA GLN A 14 -4.46 20.06 -7.65
C GLN A 14 -5.20 19.34 -8.77
N ASN A 15 -6.28 18.63 -8.42
CA ASN A 15 -7.07 17.82 -9.37
C ASN A 15 -6.23 16.85 -10.21
N PHE A 16 -5.19 16.27 -9.63
CA PHE A 16 -4.35 15.28 -10.30
C PHE A 16 -5.06 13.95 -10.42
N GLU A 17 -5.00 13.34 -11.60
CA GLU A 17 -5.55 12.01 -11.87
C GLU A 17 -4.52 11.15 -12.62
N MET A 18 -4.46 9.86 -12.27
CA MET A 18 -3.59 8.91 -12.95
C MET A 18 -4.19 7.51 -12.94
N GLU A 19 -4.19 6.84 -14.09
CA GLU A 19 -4.52 5.43 -14.24
C GLU A 19 -3.23 4.60 -14.24
N PHE A 20 -3.26 3.47 -13.54
CA PHE A 20 -2.14 2.54 -13.49
C PHE A 20 -2.44 1.30 -14.33
N SER A 21 -1.50 0.92 -15.18
CA SER A 21 -1.44 -0.41 -15.80
C SER A 21 -0.77 -1.41 -14.84
N PRO A 22 -0.78 -2.73 -15.14
CA PRO A 22 -0.07 -3.73 -14.34
C PRO A 22 1.44 -3.44 -14.16
N LEU A 23 2.04 -2.76 -15.13
CA LEU A 23 3.38 -2.19 -15.05
C LEU A 23 3.30 -0.73 -15.52
N THR A 24 3.59 0.20 -14.62
CA THR A 24 3.56 1.64 -14.92
C THR A 24 4.93 2.25 -14.64
N VAL A 25 5.49 2.93 -15.63
CA VAL A 25 6.74 3.69 -15.51
C VAL A 25 6.42 5.17 -15.47
N ILE A 26 6.92 5.87 -14.45
CA ILE A 26 6.72 7.31 -14.24
C ILE A 26 8.04 8.02 -14.50
N ALA A 27 8.10 8.76 -15.60
CA ALA A 27 9.25 9.58 -15.98
C ALA A 27 8.87 11.06 -16.01
N GLY A 28 9.84 11.94 -15.84
CA GLY A 28 9.65 13.39 -15.87
C GLY A 28 10.85 14.14 -15.29
N VAL A 29 10.89 15.44 -15.51
CA VAL A 29 11.93 16.34 -14.97
C VAL A 29 11.92 16.37 -13.44
N ASN A 30 13.01 16.85 -12.84
CA ASN A 30 13.05 17.05 -11.40
C ASN A 30 11.97 18.06 -10.97
N ALA A 31 11.46 17.90 -9.76
CA ALA A 31 10.37 18.71 -9.21
C ALA A 31 9.00 18.60 -9.91
N SER A 32 8.80 17.65 -10.84
CA SER A 32 7.49 17.42 -11.50
C SER A 32 6.44 16.69 -10.64
N GLY A 33 6.69 16.49 -9.35
CA GLY A 33 5.73 15.84 -8.45
C GLY A 33 5.83 14.32 -8.35
N LYS A 34 6.76 13.64 -9.06
CA LYS A 34 6.92 12.16 -9.00
C LYS A 34 7.03 11.64 -7.56
N SER A 35 7.90 12.25 -6.76
CA SER A 35 8.06 11.86 -5.35
C SER A 35 6.82 12.14 -4.52
N ASN A 36 6.06 13.20 -4.83
CA ASN A 36 4.83 13.53 -4.14
C ASN A 36 3.73 12.48 -4.37
N LEU A 37 3.71 11.82 -5.55
CA LEU A 37 2.82 10.70 -5.82
C LEU A 37 3.14 9.50 -4.91
N PHE A 38 4.43 9.17 -4.76
CA PHE A 38 4.83 8.10 -3.84
C PHE A 38 4.54 8.47 -2.38
N ASP A 39 4.72 9.74 -2.00
CA ASP A 39 4.36 10.22 -0.66
C ASP A 39 2.84 10.11 -0.39
N ALA A 40 2.00 10.42 -1.39
CA ALA A 40 0.55 10.24 -1.29
C ALA A 40 0.14 8.78 -1.10
N LEU A 41 0.72 7.88 -1.90
CA LEU A 41 0.48 6.44 -1.78
C LEU A 41 0.99 5.91 -0.42
N LEU A 42 2.14 6.38 0.04
CA LEU A 42 2.68 6.01 1.35
C LEU A 42 1.78 6.49 2.49
N LEU A 43 1.26 7.73 2.41
CA LEU A 43 0.32 8.26 3.38
C LEU A 43 -0.95 7.39 3.46
N LEU A 44 -1.54 7.05 2.32
CA LEU A 44 -2.71 6.17 2.24
C LEU A 44 -2.43 4.78 2.82
N SER A 45 -1.27 4.19 2.52
CA SER A 45 -0.84 2.92 3.11
C SER A 45 -0.70 3.03 4.64
N ARG A 46 -0.16 4.12 5.17
CA ARG A 46 -0.04 4.35 6.61
C ARG A 46 -1.39 4.55 7.28
N LEU A 47 -2.28 5.33 6.67
CA LEU A 47 -3.65 5.56 7.16
C LEU A 47 -4.50 4.28 7.22
N SER A 48 -4.13 3.24 6.48
CA SER A 48 -4.80 1.95 6.57
C SER A 48 -4.51 1.20 7.87
N ASP A 49 -3.49 1.57 8.66
CA ASP A 49 -3.10 0.85 9.88
C ASP A 49 -2.88 1.78 11.10
N ASN A 50 -2.68 3.09 10.87
CA ASN A 50 -2.38 4.07 11.91
C ASN A 50 -3.45 5.17 11.98
N ASP A 51 -3.46 5.91 13.08
CA ASP A 51 -4.22 7.15 13.21
C ASP A 51 -3.63 8.28 12.33
N LEU A 52 -4.39 9.38 12.15
CA LEU A 52 -3.98 10.51 11.32
C LEU A 52 -2.68 11.14 11.81
N ARG A 53 -2.53 11.35 13.13
CA ARG A 53 -1.33 12.00 13.69
C ARG A 53 -0.08 11.19 13.41
N THR A 54 -0.13 9.88 13.64
CA THR A 54 0.98 8.96 13.38
C THR A 54 1.30 8.90 11.89
N ALA A 55 0.29 8.69 11.02
CA ALA A 55 0.48 8.57 9.59
C ALA A 55 1.06 9.85 8.96
N PHE A 56 0.62 11.02 9.40
CA PHE A 56 1.13 12.31 8.94
C PHE A 56 2.52 12.62 9.50
N GLY A 57 2.79 12.27 10.77
CA GLY A 57 4.09 12.48 11.41
C GLY A 57 5.22 11.65 10.81
N GLU A 58 4.90 10.53 10.16
CA GLU A 58 5.88 9.69 9.44
C GLU A 58 6.17 10.20 8.01
N GLN A 59 5.48 11.25 7.54
CA GLN A 59 5.75 11.86 6.25
C GLN A 59 6.91 12.84 6.32
N ARG A 60 7.48 13.16 5.16
CA ARG A 60 8.51 14.20 5.04
C ARG A 60 7.88 15.58 5.13
N GLY A 61 8.32 16.41 6.05
CA GLY A 61 7.83 17.76 6.31
C GLY A 61 6.88 17.81 7.51
N ASN A 62 6.41 18.99 7.81
CA ASN A 62 5.38 19.20 8.86
C ASN A 62 4.02 18.70 8.33
N PRO A 63 3.14 18.12 9.16
CA PRO A 63 1.80 17.70 8.75
C PRO A 63 1.00 18.75 7.97
N LEU A 64 1.15 20.02 8.30
CA LEU A 64 0.46 21.12 7.61
C LEU A 64 1.04 21.41 6.22
N GLU A 65 2.35 21.21 6.04
CA GLU A 65 3.01 21.37 4.74
C GLU A 65 2.62 20.29 3.73
N LEU A 66 1.89 19.28 4.17
CA LEU A 66 1.33 18.27 3.28
C LEU A 66 0.08 18.78 2.54
N PHE A 67 -0.58 19.81 3.04
CA PHE A 67 -1.66 20.49 2.32
C PHE A 67 -1.11 21.35 1.18
N SER A 68 -1.80 21.37 0.04
CA SER A 68 -1.37 22.19 -1.10
C SER A 68 -1.34 23.66 -0.71
N GLN A 69 -0.25 24.32 -1.06
CA GLN A 69 -0.11 25.76 -0.88
C GLN A 69 -0.48 26.49 -2.18
N TYR A 70 -1.43 27.42 -2.11
CA TYR A 70 -1.92 28.19 -3.25
C TYR A 70 -1.29 29.59 -3.34
N GLY A 71 -0.79 30.08 -2.20
CA GLY A 71 -0.17 31.41 -2.09
C GLY A 71 0.60 31.56 -0.78
N PRO A 72 1.23 32.72 -0.55
CA PRO A 72 1.85 33.00 0.74
C PRO A 72 0.82 32.87 1.88
N ASN A 73 1.02 31.90 2.78
CA ASN A 73 0.11 31.58 3.88
C ASN A 73 -1.30 31.11 3.49
N GLU A 74 -1.52 30.73 2.24
CA GLU A 74 -2.78 30.20 1.75
C GLU A 74 -2.62 28.70 1.43
N TYR A 75 -3.24 27.85 2.25
CA TYR A 75 -3.18 26.40 2.12
C TYR A 75 -4.57 25.83 1.88
N ALA A 76 -4.64 24.68 1.23
CA ALA A 76 -5.87 23.90 1.12
C ALA A 76 -6.42 23.56 2.51
N ASP A 77 -7.73 23.67 2.70
CA ASP A 77 -8.40 23.27 3.94
C ASP A 77 -8.64 21.77 4.01
N GLU A 78 -8.61 21.11 2.87
CA GLU A 78 -8.88 19.68 2.76
C GLU A 78 -7.97 18.99 1.72
N MET A 79 -7.74 17.70 1.96
CA MET A 79 -7.14 16.77 0.99
C MET A 79 -8.18 15.75 0.57
N GLU A 80 -8.32 15.53 -0.72
CA GLU A 80 -9.14 14.46 -1.28
C GLU A 80 -8.27 13.41 -1.95
N PHE A 81 -8.52 12.14 -1.60
CA PHE A 81 -7.95 10.99 -2.27
C PHE A 81 -9.07 10.08 -2.75
N ILE A 82 -9.02 9.69 -4.03
CA ILE A 82 -9.84 8.62 -4.57
C ILE A 82 -8.91 7.57 -5.15
N VAL A 83 -9.05 6.33 -4.70
CA VAL A 83 -8.23 5.21 -5.14
C VAL A 83 -9.12 4.09 -5.64
N GLU A 84 -8.85 3.61 -6.86
CA GLU A 84 -9.43 2.37 -7.34
C GLU A 84 -8.40 1.25 -7.24
N MET A 85 -8.86 0.08 -6.82
CA MET A 85 -7.99 -1.05 -6.59
C MET A 85 -8.62 -2.37 -7.00
N LEU A 86 -7.76 -3.30 -7.38
CA LEU A 86 -8.08 -4.71 -7.50
C LEU A 86 -7.54 -5.43 -6.27
N VAL A 87 -8.42 -5.97 -5.44
CA VAL A 87 -8.09 -6.65 -4.19
C VAL A 87 -8.12 -8.17 -4.35
N ASN A 88 -7.47 -8.87 -3.44
CA ASN A 88 -7.49 -10.33 -3.42
C ASN A 88 -8.89 -10.84 -3.11
N ARG A 89 -9.31 -11.90 -3.82
CA ARG A 89 -10.62 -12.53 -3.62
C ARG A 89 -10.73 -13.21 -2.27
N GLN A 90 -9.65 -13.83 -1.78
CA GLN A 90 -9.60 -14.51 -0.49
C GLN A 90 -8.79 -13.66 0.49
N VAL A 91 -9.36 -13.43 1.65
CA VAL A 91 -8.74 -12.71 2.75
C VAL A 91 -8.73 -13.57 4.00
N LYS A 92 -7.69 -13.39 4.82
CA LYS A 92 -7.53 -14.11 6.09
C LYS A 92 -7.04 -13.12 7.14
N ASP A 93 -7.74 -13.06 8.28
CA ASP A 93 -7.31 -12.25 9.42
C ASP A 93 -6.28 -12.97 10.30
N LYS A 94 -5.76 -12.24 11.29
CA LYS A 94 -4.74 -12.74 12.23
C LYS A 94 -5.28 -13.79 13.20
N TRP A 95 -6.59 -13.91 13.35
CA TRP A 95 -7.24 -14.91 14.21
C TRP A 95 -7.60 -16.19 13.46
N GLY A 96 -7.27 -16.26 12.16
CA GLY A 96 -7.53 -17.43 11.32
C GLY A 96 -8.88 -17.41 10.62
N GLY A 97 -9.68 -16.36 10.81
CA GLY A 97 -10.89 -16.12 10.04
C GLY A 97 -10.59 -16.01 8.55
N LYS A 98 -11.44 -16.58 7.71
CA LYS A 98 -11.31 -16.52 6.25
C LYS A 98 -12.60 -16.04 5.64
N ALA A 99 -12.51 -15.20 4.62
CA ALA A 99 -13.66 -14.77 3.84
C ALA A 99 -13.32 -14.72 2.35
N GLU A 100 -14.35 -14.86 1.52
CA GLU A 100 -14.25 -14.71 0.08
C GLU A 100 -15.03 -13.47 -0.35
N LEU A 101 -14.39 -12.56 -1.06
CA LEU A 101 -14.98 -11.33 -1.53
C LEU A 101 -15.83 -11.59 -2.79
N ASN A 102 -17.03 -11.05 -2.80
CA ASN A 102 -17.92 -11.09 -3.96
C ASN A 102 -17.59 -9.98 -4.98
N HIS A 103 -16.86 -8.94 -4.56
CA HIS A 103 -16.40 -7.84 -5.38
C HIS A 103 -14.92 -7.59 -5.12
N THR A 104 -14.11 -7.58 -6.18
CA THR A 104 -12.66 -7.38 -6.07
C THR A 104 -12.20 -6.05 -6.67
N ARG A 105 -13.11 -5.33 -7.36
CA ARG A 105 -12.87 -3.98 -7.86
C ARG A 105 -13.55 -2.98 -6.94
N LEU A 106 -12.73 -2.24 -6.19
CA LEU A 106 -13.19 -1.35 -5.15
C LEU A 106 -12.68 0.07 -5.42
N ARG A 107 -13.53 1.06 -5.09
CA ARG A 107 -13.18 2.48 -5.04
C ARG A 107 -13.26 2.96 -3.60
N TYR A 108 -12.16 3.50 -3.12
CA TYR A 108 -12.03 4.13 -1.82
C TYR A 108 -11.88 5.63 -1.98
N LYS A 109 -12.70 6.40 -1.28
CA LYS A 109 -12.62 7.87 -1.23
C LYS A 109 -12.41 8.31 0.20
N LEU A 110 -11.44 9.21 0.41
CA LEU A 110 -11.09 9.78 1.70
C LEU A 110 -10.93 11.30 1.55
N ILE A 111 -11.57 12.07 2.42
CA ILE A 111 -11.34 13.51 2.57
C ILE A 111 -10.90 13.76 4.00
N ILE A 112 -9.71 14.33 4.14
CA ILE A 112 -9.14 14.75 5.41
C ILE A 112 -9.19 16.28 5.43
N ASN A 113 -9.72 16.81 6.53
CA ASN A 113 -9.82 18.25 6.75
C ASN A 113 -8.97 18.65 7.94
N ARG A 114 -8.53 19.91 7.94
CA ARG A 114 -7.88 20.56 9.08
C ARG A 114 -8.84 21.54 9.73
N LYS A 115 -8.77 21.68 11.04
CA LYS A 115 -9.51 22.68 11.80
C LYS A 115 -8.68 23.14 12.98
N GLN A 116 -8.92 24.35 13.43
CA GLN A 116 -8.43 24.77 14.73
C GLN A 116 -9.32 24.19 15.82
N ASN A 117 -8.68 23.61 16.84
CA ASN A 117 -9.38 23.16 18.04
C ASN A 117 -9.66 24.35 18.98
N ASP A 118 -10.36 24.07 20.08
CA ASP A 118 -10.82 25.11 21.05
C ASP A 118 -9.67 25.92 21.71
N ILE A 119 -8.44 25.41 21.64
CA ILE A 119 -7.23 26.08 22.15
C ILE A 119 -6.38 26.70 21.04
N GLY A 120 -6.92 26.78 19.81
CA GLY A 120 -6.27 27.44 18.68
C GLY A 120 -5.19 26.62 17.98
N LEU A 121 -5.02 25.33 18.33
CA LEU A 121 -4.10 24.43 17.64
C LEU A 121 -4.80 23.75 16.46
N GLU A 122 -4.07 23.60 15.37
CA GLU A 122 -4.58 22.87 14.22
C GLU A 122 -4.63 21.35 14.48
N ASP A 123 -5.74 20.74 14.10
CA ASP A 123 -6.00 19.31 14.22
C ASP A 123 -6.58 18.76 12.93
N LEU A 124 -6.38 17.45 12.70
CA LEU A 124 -6.81 16.74 11.51
C LEU A 124 -7.98 15.81 11.85
N TYR A 125 -8.96 15.75 10.96
CA TYR A 125 -10.08 14.81 11.09
C TYR A 125 -10.54 14.29 9.73
N VAL A 126 -11.19 13.11 9.76
CA VAL A 126 -11.80 12.51 8.58
C VAL A 126 -13.16 13.18 8.32
N LYS A 127 -13.25 13.99 7.26
CA LYS A 127 -14.49 14.63 6.84
C LYS A 127 -15.40 13.70 6.08
N HIS A 128 -14.81 12.87 5.22
CA HIS A 128 -15.57 11.91 4.40
C HIS A 128 -14.75 10.64 4.19
N GLU A 129 -15.43 9.51 4.28
CA GLU A 129 -14.87 8.21 3.93
C GLU A 129 -15.93 7.34 3.27
N SER A 130 -15.57 6.75 2.13
CA SER A 130 -16.42 5.77 1.48
C SER A 130 -15.61 4.66 0.82
N LEU A 131 -16.20 3.45 0.81
CA LEU A 131 -15.70 2.29 0.09
C LEU A 131 -16.84 1.68 -0.69
N GLU A 132 -16.69 1.62 -2.00
CA GLU A 132 -17.74 1.19 -2.92
C GLU A 132 -17.20 0.16 -3.91
N LYS A 133 -18.10 -0.65 -4.44
CA LYS A 133 -17.79 -1.53 -5.56
C LYS A 133 -17.77 -0.74 -6.86
N ILE A 134 -16.87 -1.10 -7.77
CA ILE A 134 -16.88 -0.62 -9.15
C ILE A 134 -17.72 -1.59 -9.98
N ASN A 135 -18.59 -1.06 -10.83
CA ASN A 135 -19.52 -1.85 -11.63
C ASN A 135 -18.81 -2.72 -12.69
N GLN A 136 -19.54 -3.71 -13.26
CA GLN A 136 -19.02 -4.69 -14.25
C GLN A 136 -18.48 -4.06 -15.53
N ASP A 137 -19.00 -2.91 -15.93
CA ASP A 137 -18.56 -2.18 -17.13
C ASP A 137 -17.29 -1.34 -16.90
N ASP A 138 -16.43 -1.81 -16.04
CA ASP A 138 -15.18 -1.16 -15.68
C ASP A 138 -14.25 -1.00 -16.90
N PRO A 139 -13.96 0.22 -17.35
CA PRO A 139 -13.10 0.47 -18.51
C PRO A 139 -11.68 -0.06 -18.31
N TRP A 140 -11.16 0.01 -17.08
CA TRP A 140 -9.82 -0.48 -16.72
C TRP A 140 -9.70 -1.99 -16.94
N VAL A 141 -10.72 -2.75 -16.50
CA VAL A 141 -10.77 -4.21 -16.70
C VAL A 141 -10.81 -4.55 -18.17
N LYS A 142 -11.65 -3.85 -18.96
CA LYS A 142 -11.74 -4.06 -20.40
C LYS A 142 -10.41 -3.79 -21.12
N LYS A 143 -9.68 -2.77 -20.68
CA LYS A 143 -8.43 -2.32 -21.29
C LYS A 143 -7.25 -3.23 -20.95
N TYR A 144 -7.10 -3.62 -19.71
CA TYR A 144 -5.88 -4.31 -19.22
C TYR A 144 -6.04 -5.81 -18.97
N ILE A 145 -7.28 -6.31 -18.93
CA ILE A 145 -7.56 -7.72 -18.70
C ILE A 145 -8.35 -8.29 -19.87
N PRO A 146 -7.66 -8.66 -20.97
CA PRO A 146 -8.34 -9.18 -22.14
C PRO A 146 -9.04 -10.53 -21.86
N ASN A 147 -10.09 -10.79 -22.63
CA ASN A 147 -11.16 -11.82 -22.57
C ASN A 147 -10.79 -13.27 -22.19
N LYS A 148 -9.55 -13.59 -21.87
CA LYS A 148 -9.10 -14.99 -21.61
C LYS A 148 -8.86 -15.30 -20.13
N ALA A 149 -8.91 -14.31 -19.25
CA ALA A 149 -8.75 -14.57 -17.83
C ALA A 149 -10.08 -14.98 -17.18
N ARG A 150 -10.56 -16.20 -17.46
CA ARG A 150 -11.70 -16.83 -16.75
C ARG A 150 -11.58 -16.72 -15.23
N ILE A 151 -10.38 -16.60 -14.71
CA ILE A 151 -10.08 -16.43 -13.28
C ILE A 151 -10.54 -15.04 -12.80
N LEU A 152 -10.31 -13.99 -13.59
CA LEU A 152 -10.68 -12.62 -13.23
C LEU A 152 -12.16 -12.32 -13.47
N THR A 153 -12.78 -12.89 -14.49
CA THR A 153 -14.23 -12.80 -14.69
C THR A 153 -15.04 -13.46 -13.57
N LYS A 154 -14.50 -14.49 -12.92
CA LYS A 154 -15.11 -15.07 -11.70
C LYS A 154 -14.95 -14.17 -10.46
N ALA A 155 -13.90 -13.34 -10.42
CA ALA A 155 -13.65 -12.40 -9.34
C ALA A 155 -14.48 -11.10 -9.46
N LEU A 156 -14.90 -10.75 -10.68
CA LEU A 156 -15.67 -9.54 -10.99
C LEU A 156 -17.19 -9.78 -10.86
N ARG A 157 -17.65 -10.38 -9.78
CA ARG A 157 -19.09 -10.56 -9.55
C ARG A 157 -19.73 -9.25 -9.11
N SER A 158 -20.79 -8.86 -9.77
CA SER A 158 -21.72 -7.78 -9.40
C SER A 158 -23.07 -8.35 -9.05
N GLY A 159 -23.25 -8.72 -7.82
CA GLY A 159 -24.55 -9.06 -7.28
C GLY A 159 -24.64 -8.51 -5.85
N GLY A 160 -25.71 -7.88 -5.45
CA GLY A 160 -25.89 -7.44 -4.07
C GLY A 160 -26.25 -5.96 -3.91
N SER A 161 -26.28 -5.47 -2.68
CA SER A 161 -26.72 -4.15 -2.28
C SER A 161 -26.09 -3.01 -3.13
N ARG A 162 -26.89 -1.97 -3.39
CA ARG A 162 -26.41 -0.71 -3.99
C ARG A 162 -25.63 0.15 -2.98
N ASP A 163 -25.74 -0.16 -1.71
CA ASP A 163 -25.13 0.61 -0.63
C ASP A 163 -23.63 0.40 -0.54
N PRO A 164 -22.86 1.44 -0.18
CA PRO A 164 -21.42 1.33 0.03
C PRO A 164 -21.07 0.44 1.25
N PHE A 165 -19.88 -0.17 1.23
CA PHE A 165 -19.34 -0.93 2.37
C PHE A 165 -18.96 0.00 3.53
N ILE A 166 -18.37 1.15 3.20
CA ILE A 166 -18.17 2.31 4.09
C ILE A 166 -18.85 3.49 3.42
N GLY A 167 -19.58 4.32 4.17
CA GLY A 167 -20.24 5.49 3.61
C GLY A 167 -20.45 6.58 4.63
N THR A 168 -20.26 7.83 4.20
CA THR A 168 -20.54 9.01 5.00
C THR A 168 -21.93 9.52 4.71
N LYS A 169 -22.73 9.76 5.75
CA LYS A 169 -24.10 10.28 5.67
C LYS A 169 -24.30 11.40 6.70
N VAL A 170 -25.23 12.29 6.39
CA VAL A 170 -25.71 13.28 7.35
C VAL A 170 -26.70 12.56 8.29
N GLU A 171 -26.43 12.62 9.60
CA GLU A 171 -27.32 12.15 10.66
C GLU A 171 -27.59 13.33 11.62
N GLY A 172 -28.79 13.92 11.50
CA GLY A 172 -29.10 15.19 12.17
C GLY A 172 -28.21 16.31 11.65
N ASP A 173 -27.56 17.03 12.56
CA ASP A 173 -26.61 18.12 12.23
C ASP A 173 -25.16 17.66 12.08
N THR A 174 -24.89 16.36 12.14
CA THR A 174 -23.52 15.81 12.09
C THR A 174 -23.33 14.85 10.94
N LEU A 175 -22.07 14.78 10.44
CA LEU A 175 -21.65 13.75 9.51
C LEU A 175 -21.31 12.48 10.29
N ALA A 176 -21.87 11.35 9.90
CA ALA A 176 -21.54 10.03 10.45
C ALA A 176 -20.97 9.11 9.37
N ILE A 177 -19.85 8.46 9.68
CA ILE A 177 -19.26 7.43 8.83
C ILE A 177 -19.77 6.08 9.30
N THR A 178 -20.37 5.34 8.38
CA THR A 178 -21.00 4.06 8.65
C THR A 178 -20.29 2.93 7.94
N ILE A 179 -20.08 1.82 8.64
CA ILE A 179 -19.60 0.58 8.04
C ILE A 179 -20.71 -0.46 8.07
N ARG A 180 -20.80 -1.26 7.01
CA ARG A 180 -21.79 -2.33 6.87
C ARG A 180 -21.12 -3.68 6.82
N GLN A 181 -21.70 -4.64 7.53
CA GLN A 181 -21.37 -6.05 7.41
C GLN A 181 -21.97 -6.61 6.12
N ASP A 182 -21.17 -7.26 5.29
CA ASP A 182 -21.57 -7.76 3.97
C ASP A 182 -22.79 -8.71 4.09
N GLY A 183 -23.92 -8.28 3.49
CA GLY A 183 -25.14 -9.07 3.46
C GLY A 183 -25.87 -9.30 4.79
N LYS A 184 -25.45 -8.65 5.88
CA LYS A 184 -26.06 -8.69 7.22
C LYS A 184 -26.54 -7.31 7.65
N ALA A 185 -27.52 -7.27 8.55
CA ALA A 185 -28.15 -6.03 9.03
C ALA A 185 -27.28 -5.19 9.98
N GLY A 186 -26.03 -5.59 10.23
CA GLY A 186 -25.12 -4.89 11.14
C GLY A 186 -24.59 -3.58 10.55
N ARG A 187 -24.84 -2.46 11.23
CA ARG A 187 -24.32 -1.12 10.89
C ARG A 187 -23.70 -0.51 12.14
N LYS A 188 -22.46 -0.04 12.02
CA LYS A 188 -21.82 0.78 13.05
C LYS A 188 -21.62 2.19 12.48
N ALA A 189 -22.07 3.21 13.21
CA ALA A 189 -21.89 4.61 12.85
C ALA A 189 -20.90 5.28 13.81
N THR A 190 -20.06 6.16 13.29
CA THR A 190 -19.09 6.94 14.07
C THR A 190 -19.14 8.38 13.58
N PRO A 191 -19.28 9.40 14.48
CA PRO A 191 -19.29 10.82 14.08
C PRO A 191 -17.99 11.20 13.36
N ALA A 192 -18.08 11.80 12.17
CA ALA A 192 -16.92 12.13 11.34
C ALA A 192 -15.99 13.17 11.99
N ASN A 193 -16.56 14.18 12.64
CA ASN A 193 -15.80 15.31 13.22
C ASN A 193 -14.99 14.96 14.49
N ALA A 194 -15.09 13.72 14.98
CA ALA A 194 -14.37 13.21 16.15
C ALA A 194 -13.39 12.07 15.78
N ILE A 195 -13.23 11.76 14.49
CA ILE A 195 -12.43 10.60 14.06
C ILE A 195 -11.01 11.03 13.78
N SER A 196 -10.08 10.58 14.62
CA SER A 196 -8.63 10.70 14.43
C SER A 196 -8.01 9.55 13.64
N GLN A 197 -8.81 8.54 13.25
CA GLN A 197 -8.41 7.38 12.46
C GLN A 197 -9.48 7.07 11.42
N THR A 198 -9.09 6.63 10.23
CA THR A 198 -10.04 6.16 9.20
C THR A 198 -10.83 4.96 9.71
N VAL A 199 -12.10 4.85 9.32
CA VAL A 199 -12.93 3.67 9.63
C VAL A 199 -12.30 2.42 9.00
N LEU A 200 -11.75 2.53 7.78
CA LEU A 200 -11.01 1.48 7.12
C LEU A 200 -9.83 1.00 7.99
N GLY A 201 -9.03 1.94 8.53
CA GLY A 201 -7.88 1.64 9.40
C GLY A 201 -8.26 0.91 10.69
N GLY A 202 -9.46 1.14 11.20
CA GLY A 202 -9.99 0.45 12.39
C GLY A 202 -10.46 -0.99 12.16
N ILE A 203 -10.55 -1.47 10.90
CA ILE A 203 -11.00 -2.83 10.60
C ILE A 203 -9.87 -3.84 10.79
N ASN A 204 -10.10 -4.86 11.61
CA ASN A 204 -9.09 -5.88 11.91
C ASN A 204 -9.56 -7.33 11.70
N SER A 205 -10.84 -7.54 11.36
CA SER A 205 -11.41 -8.88 11.15
C SER A 205 -12.11 -9.00 9.81
N VAL A 206 -12.29 -10.23 9.37
CA VAL A 206 -13.06 -10.58 8.16
C VAL A 206 -14.58 -10.46 8.34
N ASP A 207 -15.09 -9.93 9.46
CA ASP A 207 -16.51 -9.60 9.64
C ASP A 207 -16.99 -8.55 8.64
N PHE A 208 -16.05 -7.72 8.12
CA PHE A 208 -16.25 -6.74 7.07
C PHE A 208 -15.32 -7.06 5.88
N PRO A 209 -15.56 -8.14 5.12
CA PRO A 209 -14.58 -8.71 4.19
C PRO A 209 -14.06 -7.73 3.15
N HIS A 210 -14.92 -6.90 2.53
CA HIS A 210 -14.50 -5.95 1.51
C HIS A 210 -13.67 -4.80 2.10
N ALA A 211 -14.06 -4.28 3.26
CA ALA A 211 -13.28 -3.25 3.95
C ALA A 211 -11.93 -3.81 4.43
N PHE A 212 -11.93 -5.02 4.98
CA PHE A 212 -10.70 -5.72 5.36
C PHE A 212 -9.80 -5.98 4.15
N GLY A 213 -10.36 -6.43 3.02
CA GLY A 213 -9.62 -6.66 1.79
C GLY A 213 -9.00 -5.39 1.20
N ALA A 214 -9.71 -4.26 1.24
CA ALA A 214 -9.18 -2.96 0.82
C ALA A 214 -8.06 -2.49 1.75
N LYS A 215 -8.23 -2.63 3.07
CA LYS A 215 -7.18 -2.33 4.05
C LYS A 215 -5.91 -3.13 3.81
N GLU A 216 -6.02 -4.45 3.69
CA GLU A 216 -4.86 -5.33 3.48
C GLU A 216 -4.18 -5.05 2.14
N GLU A 217 -4.92 -4.70 1.10
CA GLU A 217 -4.34 -4.27 -0.18
C GLU A 217 -3.52 -2.98 -0.02
N MET A 218 -4.07 -1.94 0.62
CA MET A 218 -3.35 -0.68 0.82
C MET A 218 -2.14 -0.86 1.74
N LYS A 219 -2.25 -1.67 2.77
CA LYS A 219 -1.17 -2.00 3.69
C LYS A 219 -0.05 -2.79 3.02
N ALA A 220 -0.38 -3.61 2.03
CA ALA A 220 0.59 -4.41 1.28
C ALA A 220 1.40 -3.59 0.26
N TRP A 221 1.09 -2.31 0.04
CA TRP A 221 1.89 -1.47 -0.85
C TRP A 221 3.29 -1.27 -0.29
N GLN A 222 4.27 -1.67 -1.06
CA GLN A 222 5.68 -1.56 -0.68
C GLN A 222 6.36 -0.44 -1.47
N PHE A 223 7.05 0.43 -0.76
CA PHE A 223 7.79 1.55 -1.33
C PHE A 223 9.27 1.27 -1.15
N LEU A 224 9.97 1.03 -2.26
CA LEU A 224 11.40 0.72 -2.25
C LEU A 224 12.18 1.96 -2.72
N LYS A 225 13.09 2.41 -1.89
CA LYS A 225 14.14 3.38 -2.22
C LYS A 225 15.46 2.70 -1.88
N LEU A 226 15.88 1.80 -2.77
CA LEU A 226 17.03 0.95 -2.54
C LEU A 226 18.31 1.78 -2.34
N ASN A 227 19.07 1.42 -1.31
CA ASN A 227 20.39 1.97 -1.03
C ASN A 227 21.42 0.87 -1.32
N PRO A 228 22.41 1.11 -2.21
CA PRO A 228 23.43 0.12 -2.52
C PRO A 228 24.19 -0.41 -1.29
N GLU A 229 24.48 0.44 -0.31
CA GLU A 229 25.15 0.03 0.93
C GLU A 229 24.29 -0.93 1.76
N ASP A 230 22.98 -0.65 1.89
CA ASP A 230 22.05 -1.51 2.61
C ASP A 230 21.87 -2.87 1.92
N LEU A 231 21.87 -2.90 0.59
CA LEU A 231 21.78 -4.13 -0.21
C LEU A 231 23.01 -5.03 -0.05
N ARG A 232 24.19 -4.43 0.12
CA ARG A 232 25.48 -5.14 0.29
C ARG A 232 25.69 -5.65 1.71
N THR A 233 25.02 -5.03 2.69
CA THR A 233 25.25 -5.34 4.11
C THR A 233 24.67 -6.71 4.46
N PRO A 234 25.47 -7.60 5.08
CA PRO A 234 24.98 -8.84 5.65
C PRO A 234 23.90 -8.60 6.69
N THR A 235 22.95 -9.52 6.80
CA THR A 235 21.89 -9.43 7.82
C THR A 235 22.28 -10.21 9.06
N LYS A 236 22.41 -9.55 10.21
CA LYS A 236 22.66 -10.21 11.50
C LYS A 236 21.51 -11.11 11.91
N GLN A 237 21.83 -12.24 12.54
CA GLN A 237 20.86 -13.18 13.14
C GLN A 237 20.52 -12.72 14.56
N GLU A 238 19.69 -11.72 14.71
CA GLU A 238 19.22 -11.25 16.02
C GLU A 238 17.76 -11.63 16.25
N PRO A 239 17.36 -11.98 17.49
CA PRO A 239 15.97 -12.21 17.82
C PRO A 239 15.12 -10.98 17.45
N GLY A 240 14.05 -11.18 16.69
CA GLY A 240 13.15 -10.10 16.26
C GLY A 240 13.53 -9.42 14.95
N ILE A 241 14.67 -9.72 14.31
CA ILE A 241 14.93 -9.30 12.94
C ILE A 241 13.92 -9.97 12.03
N ARG A 242 13.15 -9.13 11.33
CA ARG A 242 12.21 -9.61 10.33
C ARG A 242 12.99 -9.96 9.06
N ASP A 243 12.71 -11.11 8.50
CA ASP A 243 13.19 -11.59 7.21
C ASP A 243 12.46 -10.92 6.02
N VAL A 244 12.03 -9.69 6.22
CA VAL A 244 11.34 -8.86 5.24
C VAL A 244 12.27 -7.75 4.78
N ILE A 245 12.39 -7.57 3.48
CA ILE A 245 13.19 -6.49 2.89
C ILE A 245 12.62 -5.15 3.33
N THR A 246 13.48 -4.28 3.87
CA THR A 246 13.09 -2.90 4.22
C THR A 246 13.00 -2.02 2.97
N PRO A 247 12.39 -0.83 3.06
CA PRO A 247 12.35 0.10 1.94
C PRO A 247 13.71 0.45 1.34
N SER A 248 14.79 0.47 2.12
CA SER A 248 16.15 0.75 1.64
C SER A 248 16.89 -0.49 1.11
N GLY A 249 16.33 -1.68 1.28
CA GLY A 249 16.94 -2.94 0.87
C GLY A 249 17.65 -3.70 1.98
N LYS A 250 17.63 -3.20 3.23
CA LYS A 250 18.14 -3.97 4.38
C LYS A 250 17.41 -5.30 4.50
N ASN A 251 18.08 -6.27 5.10
CA ASN A 251 17.59 -7.62 5.32
C ASN A 251 17.41 -8.45 4.04
N LEU A 252 18.01 -8.02 2.92
CA LEU A 252 17.94 -8.79 1.67
C LEU A 252 18.50 -10.21 1.85
N ALA A 253 19.62 -10.35 2.57
CA ALA A 253 20.25 -11.65 2.82
C ALA A 253 19.34 -12.58 3.64
N ALA A 254 18.68 -12.08 4.69
CA ALA A 254 17.72 -12.86 5.48
C ALA A 254 16.48 -13.26 4.65
N ALA A 255 15.98 -12.35 3.81
CA ALA A 255 14.84 -12.62 2.93
C ALA A 255 15.19 -13.72 1.91
N LEU A 256 16.35 -13.66 1.27
CA LEU A 256 16.83 -14.70 0.36
C LEU A 256 17.08 -16.02 1.07
N PHE A 257 17.60 -16.00 2.30
CA PHE A 257 17.77 -17.21 3.10
C PHE A 257 16.41 -17.87 3.39
N ARG A 258 15.41 -17.11 3.78
CA ARG A 258 14.05 -17.63 3.98
C ARG A 258 13.48 -18.23 2.68
N ILE A 259 13.62 -17.54 1.55
CA ILE A 259 13.18 -18.05 0.24
C ILE A 259 13.86 -19.40 -0.05
N LYS A 260 15.18 -19.48 0.14
CA LYS A 260 15.96 -20.72 -0.05
C LYS A 260 15.44 -21.87 0.81
N GLN A 261 15.05 -21.59 2.06
CA GLN A 261 14.53 -22.62 2.98
C GLN A 261 13.11 -23.06 2.63
N MET A 262 12.27 -22.16 2.14
CA MET A 262 10.88 -22.47 1.78
C MET A 262 10.76 -23.10 0.40
N ASP A 263 11.50 -22.59 -0.56
CA ASP A 263 11.51 -23.04 -1.95
C ASP A 263 12.87 -22.79 -2.61
N PRO A 264 13.78 -23.78 -2.60
CA PRO A 264 15.10 -23.65 -3.21
C PRO A 264 15.07 -23.34 -4.72
N TYR A 265 14.00 -23.74 -5.43
CA TYR A 265 13.88 -23.45 -6.87
C TYR A 265 13.68 -21.96 -7.15
N SER A 266 13.07 -21.22 -6.25
CA SER A 266 12.94 -19.76 -6.37
C SER A 266 14.30 -19.06 -6.43
N LEU A 267 15.32 -19.57 -5.70
CA LEU A 267 16.67 -18.98 -5.75
C LEU A 267 17.36 -19.27 -7.09
N VAL A 268 17.10 -20.43 -7.68
CA VAL A 268 17.58 -20.76 -9.05
C VAL A 268 16.94 -19.83 -10.08
N GLU A 269 15.66 -19.54 -9.98
CA GLU A 269 14.99 -18.58 -10.86
C GLU A 269 15.53 -17.16 -10.71
N ILE A 270 15.85 -16.74 -9.48
CA ILE A 270 16.51 -15.45 -9.22
C ILE A 270 17.87 -15.43 -9.91
N SER A 271 18.67 -16.50 -9.79
CA SER A 271 19.98 -16.63 -10.44
C SER A 271 19.87 -16.53 -11.96
N ARG A 272 18.92 -17.23 -12.57
CA ARG A 272 18.68 -17.15 -14.03
C ARG A 272 18.32 -15.73 -14.48
N LYS A 273 17.47 -15.03 -13.71
CA LYS A 273 17.12 -13.64 -14.00
C LYS A 273 18.32 -12.71 -13.87
N LEU A 274 19.13 -12.87 -12.82
CA LEU A 274 20.35 -12.10 -12.67
C LEU A 274 21.30 -12.31 -13.85
N ASN A 275 21.54 -13.55 -14.22
CA ASN A 275 22.40 -13.91 -15.35
C ASN A 275 21.92 -13.29 -16.68
N SER A 276 20.59 -13.10 -16.87
CA SER A 276 20.07 -12.43 -18.06
C SER A 276 20.42 -10.93 -18.15
N PHE A 277 20.74 -10.29 -17.04
CA PHE A 277 21.16 -8.89 -16.95
C PHE A 277 22.66 -8.73 -16.81
N LEU A 278 23.30 -9.66 -16.09
CA LEU A 278 24.73 -9.69 -15.78
C LEU A 278 25.26 -11.10 -16.12
N PRO A 279 25.62 -11.35 -17.40
CA PRO A 279 26.02 -12.67 -17.87
C PRO A 279 27.24 -13.26 -17.15
N GLU A 280 28.10 -12.41 -16.59
CA GLU A 280 29.27 -12.79 -15.81
C GLU A 280 28.94 -13.51 -14.50
N PHE A 281 27.70 -13.37 -13.99
CA PHE A 281 27.26 -14.05 -12.77
C PHE A 281 26.24 -15.13 -13.08
N ILE A 282 26.56 -16.36 -12.72
CA ILE A 282 25.75 -17.56 -13.02
C ILE A 282 24.87 -18.00 -11.86
N GLU A 283 25.22 -17.62 -10.62
CA GLU A 283 24.50 -18.06 -9.43
C GLU A 283 24.49 -16.99 -8.33
N VAL A 284 23.34 -16.83 -7.71
CA VAL A 284 23.16 -16.11 -6.46
C VAL A 284 22.93 -17.14 -5.37
N ASN A 285 23.69 -17.08 -4.29
CA ASN A 285 23.46 -17.92 -3.15
C ASN A 285 23.53 -17.14 -1.84
N VAL A 286 22.96 -17.68 -0.79
CA VAL A 286 22.99 -17.09 0.55
C VAL A 286 23.52 -18.15 1.53
N TYR A 287 24.47 -17.72 2.35
CA TYR A 287 25.16 -18.54 3.32
C TYR A 287 24.83 -18.08 4.74
N ASP A 288 24.71 -19.06 5.62
CA ASP A 288 24.64 -18.86 7.07
C ASP A 288 26.07 -18.83 7.60
N ASP A 289 26.55 -17.64 7.93
CA ASP A 289 27.84 -17.44 8.57
C ASP A 289 27.63 -17.56 10.11
N THR A 290 27.85 -18.76 10.61
CA THR A 290 27.68 -19.09 12.03
C THR A 290 28.73 -18.44 12.92
N ALA A 291 29.91 -18.09 12.40
CA ALA A 291 30.97 -17.45 13.16
C ALA A 291 30.60 -16.01 13.55
N ASP A 292 30.11 -15.24 12.59
CA ASP A 292 29.66 -13.86 12.80
C ASP A 292 28.14 -13.75 13.03
N ARG A 293 27.43 -14.87 13.08
CA ARG A 293 25.96 -14.94 13.26
C ARG A 293 25.21 -14.03 12.29
N GLN A 294 25.45 -14.20 11.00
CA GLN A 294 24.87 -13.36 9.94
C GLN A 294 24.58 -14.15 8.66
N PHE A 295 23.67 -13.65 7.84
CA PHE A 295 23.45 -14.15 6.49
C PHE A 295 24.22 -13.29 5.50
N ILE A 296 24.92 -13.94 4.54
CA ILE A 296 25.75 -13.27 3.52
C ILE A 296 25.31 -13.75 2.15
N ILE A 297 25.10 -12.80 1.24
CA ILE A 297 24.89 -13.09 -0.18
C ILE A 297 26.24 -13.24 -0.86
N LYS A 298 26.37 -14.27 -1.68
CA LYS A 298 27.49 -14.45 -2.60
C LYS A 298 26.98 -14.63 -4.02
N LEU A 299 27.72 -14.05 -4.95
CA LEU A 299 27.55 -14.25 -6.39
C LEU A 299 28.69 -15.12 -6.89
N LYS A 300 28.37 -16.11 -7.74
CA LYS A 300 29.35 -16.95 -8.40
C LYS A 300 29.49 -16.54 -9.85
N GLY A 301 30.74 -16.25 -10.26
CA GLY A 301 31.08 -15.94 -11.64
C GLY A 301 31.08 -17.18 -12.53
N ASP A 302 31.08 -16.95 -13.84
CA ASP A 302 31.24 -18.01 -14.86
C ASP A 302 32.64 -18.65 -14.82
N ASP A 303 33.63 -17.94 -14.30
CA ASP A 303 34.98 -18.43 -13.99
C ASP A 303 35.07 -19.31 -12.72
N GLY A 304 33.95 -19.48 -12.00
CA GLY A 304 33.84 -20.24 -10.77
C GLY A 304 34.25 -19.49 -9.51
N GLN A 305 34.67 -18.22 -9.59
CA GLN A 305 35.01 -17.41 -8.42
C GLN A 305 33.72 -16.99 -7.69
N GLU A 306 33.79 -16.90 -6.35
CA GLU A 306 32.71 -16.40 -5.51
C GLU A 306 33.03 -15.01 -4.96
N PHE A 307 32.09 -14.11 -5.13
CA PHE A 307 32.17 -12.72 -4.66
C PHE A 307 31.12 -12.50 -3.55
N SER A 308 31.56 -12.00 -2.41
CA SER A 308 30.65 -11.54 -1.36
C SER A 308 29.97 -10.23 -1.76
N SER A 309 28.68 -10.07 -1.42
CA SER A 309 27.97 -8.80 -1.61
C SER A 309 28.65 -7.59 -0.97
N ARG A 310 29.54 -7.82 0.02
CA ARG A 310 30.32 -6.74 0.68
C ARG A 310 31.32 -6.03 -0.26
N VAL A 311 31.78 -6.72 -1.29
CA VAL A 311 32.84 -6.22 -2.20
C VAL A 311 32.33 -5.91 -3.60
N LEU A 312 31.04 -6.12 -3.85
CA LEU A 312 30.33 -5.74 -5.07
C LEU A 312 29.69 -4.35 -4.89
#